data_ec73540fe81b9dc780f2e93a31d4c388
#
_entry.id   ec73540fe81b9dc780f2e93a31d4c388
#
_cell.length_a   1.000
_cell.length_b   1.000
_cell.length_c   1.000
_cell.angle_alpha   90.00
_cell.angle_beta   90.00
_cell.angle_gamma   90.00
#
_symmetry.space_group_name_H-M   'P 1'
#
loop_
_entity.id
_entity.type
_entity.pdbx_description
1 polymer ?
#
loop_
_entity_poly.entity_id
_entity_poly.type
_entity_poly.pdbx_seq_one_letter_code
_entity_poly.pdbx_strand_id
1 'polypeptide(L)'
;MSSLRAALIALFAASVAMAAVMVALVVSSDHESSPELAATLGPFIGLSFCGTGVFAWLRRPHNRFGALMTGVGFAWFLSALTESNDPWVYTLGVYLGPLYLVLVGHMLLAFPSGRLETTAARTLIAIGYLDALLVQLPYFFLNGDISGTDHAPANAWGIIDNPDSAQVFATVAQLVAVVLIFWLAVLLFRKRKVATPPQRRAMAPVLWTGVALMCTLAVASLQHLIDASNLTVAGPSVASLIVFAALPWAFVIGLLRTRYSRAGAVGDLVERLNAQGVEGESLRDALSDALGDRSLTLAFWSRGSERYV
;
A
#
# COMPACT_ATOMS: atom_id res chain seq x y z
N MET A 1 -15.51 -13.28 -18.97
CA MET A 1 -15.09 -13.67 -17.60
C MET A 1 -13.96 -14.70 -17.59
N SER A 2 -13.83 -15.57 -18.58
CA SER A 2 -12.74 -16.56 -18.71
C SER A 2 -11.36 -15.90 -18.91
N SER A 3 -11.25 -14.86 -19.74
CA SER A 3 -10.00 -14.15 -20.02
C SER A 3 -9.43 -13.42 -18.80
N LEU A 4 -10.27 -12.76 -17.99
CA LEU A 4 -9.81 -12.10 -16.76
C LEU A 4 -9.28 -13.13 -15.75
N ARG A 5 -9.99 -14.25 -15.56
CA ARG A 5 -9.52 -15.30 -14.65
C ARG A 5 -8.18 -15.88 -15.09
N ALA A 6 -8.02 -16.15 -16.39
CA ALA A 6 -6.75 -16.64 -16.93
C ALA A 6 -5.61 -15.61 -16.71
N ALA A 7 -5.86 -14.32 -16.97
CA ALA A 7 -4.88 -13.27 -16.72
C ALA A 7 -4.48 -13.17 -15.23
N LEU A 8 -5.43 -13.28 -14.31
CA LEU A 8 -5.15 -13.21 -12.88
C LEU A 8 -4.42 -14.48 -12.37
N ILE A 9 -4.70 -15.65 -12.93
CA ILE A 9 -3.93 -16.88 -12.66
C ILE A 9 -2.50 -16.71 -13.16
N ALA A 10 -2.31 -16.18 -14.37
CA ALA A 10 -0.98 -15.89 -14.92
C ALA A 10 -0.21 -14.88 -14.07
N LEU A 11 -0.85 -13.80 -13.59
CA LEU A 11 -0.24 -12.85 -12.67
C LEU A 11 0.18 -13.50 -11.36
N PHE A 12 -0.65 -14.37 -10.79
CA PHE A 12 -0.28 -15.08 -9.57
C PHE A 12 0.88 -16.07 -9.81
N ALA A 13 0.86 -16.81 -10.92
CA ALA A 13 1.98 -17.67 -11.31
C ALA A 13 3.28 -16.87 -11.50
N ALA A 14 3.20 -15.68 -12.14
CA ALA A 14 4.34 -14.77 -12.26
C ALA A 14 4.85 -14.31 -10.90
N SER A 15 3.97 -14.03 -9.92
CA SER A 15 4.38 -13.64 -8.58
C SER A 15 5.11 -14.78 -7.84
N VAL A 16 4.70 -16.04 -8.06
CA VAL A 16 5.41 -17.22 -7.51
C VAL A 16 6.79 -17.37 -8.16
N ALA A 17 6.91 -17.16 -9.46
CA ALA A 17 8.20 -17.15 -10.14
C ALA A 17 9.12 -16.04 -9.63
N MET A 18 8.60 -14.82 -9.43
CA MET A 18 9.36 -13.70 -8.83
C MET A 18 9.80 -14.00 -7.39
N ALA A 19 8.95 -14.67 -6.61
CA ALA A 19 9.32 -15.11 -5.25
C ALA A 19 10.48 -16.11 -5.28
N ALA A 20 10.48 -17.06 -6.22
CA ALA A 20 11.60 -18.00 -6.39
C ALA A 20 12.89 -17.28 -6.82
N VAL A 21 12.80 -16.30 -7.74
CA VAL A 21 13.95 -15.46 -8.12
C VAL A 21 14.47 -14.68 -6.93
N MET A 22 13.60 -14.07 -6.12
CA MET A 22 14.00 -13.36 -4.90
C MET A 22 14.76 -14.26 -3.94
N VAL A 23 14.26 -15.49 -3.67
CA VAL A 23 14.98 -16.46 -2.83
C VAL A 23 16.36 -16.79 -3.41
N ALA A 24 16.44 -17.03 -4.72
CA ALA A 24 17.70 -17.33 -5.38
C ALA A 24 18.71 -16.18 -5.25
N LEU A 25 18.27 -14.93 -5.45
CA LEU A 25 19.12 -13.75 -5.29
C LEU A 25 19.61 -13.61 -3.85
N VAL A 26 18.72 -13.69 -2.86
CA VAL A 26 19.07 -13.58 -1.43
C VAL A 26 20.07 -14.66 -1.01
N VAL A 27 19.85 -15.91 -1.42
CA VAL A 27 20.75 -17.03 -1.05
C VAL A 27 22.10 -16.92 -1.73
N SER A 28 22.18 -16.31 -2.90
CA SER A 28 23.43 -16.10 -3.64
C SER A 28 24.10 -14.75 -3.37
N SER A 29 23.50 -13.91 -2.54
CA SER A 29 24.01 -12.57 -2.20
C SER A 29 25.25 -12.67 -1.31
N ASP A 30 26.32 -11.96 -1.67
CA ASP A 30 27.54 -11.88 -0.88
C ASP A 30 27.49 -10.76 0.18
N HIS A 31 26.42 -9.93 0.17
CA HIS A 31 26.30 -8.74 1.00
C HIS A 31 25.04 -8.72 1.88
N GLU A 32 24.14 -9.72 1.77
CA GLU A 32 22.97 -9.82 2.69
C GLU A 32 23.39 -10.31 4.07
N SER A 33 23.08 -9.52 5.09
CA SER A 33 23.46 -9.79 6.47
C SER A 33 22.61 -10.87 7.18
N SER A 34 21.41 -11.11 6.68
CA SER A 34 20.42 -12.02 7.30
C SER A 34 19.67 -12.84 6.25
N PRO A 35 20.36 -13.67 5.44
CA PRO A 35 19.78 -14.34 4.28
C PRO A 35 18.61 -15.27 4.64
N GLU A 36 18.62 -15.91 5.80
CA GLU A 36 17.52 -16.78 6.25
C GLU A 36 16.23 -16.00 6.46
N LEU A 37 16.32 -14.83 7.10
CA LEU A 37 15.18 -13.94 7.36
C LEU A 37 14.67 -13.32 6.05
N ALA A 38 15.58 -12.84 5.21
CA ALA A 38 15.23 -12.22 3.92
C ALA A 38 14.60 -13.24 2.96
N ALA A 39 15.13 -14.47 2.88
CA ALA A 39 14.62 -15.55 2.06
C ALA A 39 13.25 -16.08 2.53
N THR A 40 12.86 -15.84 3.78
CA THR A 40 11.54 -16.26 4.30
C THR A 40 10.52 -15.12 4.27
N LEU A 41 10.84 -13.97 4.86
CA LEU A 41 9.91 -12.83 4.95
C LEU A 41 9.71 -12.12 3.61
N GLY A 42 10.76 -11.98 2.81
CA GLY A 42 10.69 -11.30 1.53
C GLY A 42 9.64 -11.90 0.59
N PRO A 43 9.74 -13.20 0.24
CA PRO A 43 8.74 -13.89 -0.57
C PRO A 43 7.35 -13.89 0.06
N PHE A 44 7.26 -14.08 1.38
CA PHE A 44 5.98 -14.06 2.11
C PHE A 44 5.26 -12.73 1.94
N ILE A 45 5.97 -11.60 2.06
CA ILE A 45 5.41 -10.26 1.87
C ILE A 45 4.87 -10.12 0.44
N GLY A 46 5.71 -10.36 -0.57
CA GLY A 46 5.34 -10.19 -1.96
C GLY A 46 4.16 -11.07 -2.37
N LEU A 47 4.18 -12.34 -1.99
CA LEU A 47 3.08 -13.29 -2.26
C LEU A 47 1.80 -12.92 -1.50
N SER A 48 1.90 -12.39 -0.28
CA SER A 48 0.73 -11.91 0.48
C SER A 48 0.06 -10.74 -0.23
N PHE A 49 0.81 -9.76 -0.73
CA PHE A 49 0.27 -8.65 -1.52
C PHE A 49 -0.33 -9.12 -2.85
N CYS A 50 0.38 -9.94 -3.61
CA CYS A 50 -0.11 -10.46 -4.89
C CYS A 50 -1.34 -11.35 -4.70
N GLY A 51 -1.31 -12.28 -3.75
CA GLY A 51 -2.42 -13.21 -3.50
C GLY A 51 -3.69 -12.51 -3.03
N THR A 52 -3.56 -11.62 -2.05
CA THR A 52 -4.70 -10.82 -1.55
C THR A 52 -5.18 -9.82 -2.61
N GLY A 53 -4.28 -9.25 -3.40
CA GLY A 53 -4.59 -8.35 -4.51
C GLY A 53 -5.37 -9.04 -5.61
N VAL A 54 -4.91 -10.19 -6.09
CA VAL A 54 -5.59 -11.03 -7.08
C VAL A 54 -6.96 -11.49 -6.55
N PHE A 55 -7.04 -11.91 -5.29
CA PHE A 55 -8.30 -12.28 -4.67
C PHE A 55 -9.29 -11.10 -4.62
N ALA A 56 -8.85 -9.92 -4.21
CA ALA A 56 -9.67 -8.72 -4.19
C ALA A 56 -10.14 -8.33 -5.59
N TRP A 57 -9.27 -8.45 -6.59
CA TRP A 57 -9.57 -8.14 -7.99
C TRP A 57 -10.59 -9.12 -8.59
N LEU A 58 -10.45 -10.43 -8.32
CA LEU A 58 -11.45 -11.44 -8.71
C LEU A 58 -12.84 -11.15 -8.13
N ARG A 59 -12.88 -10.69 -6.88
CA ARG A 59 -14.15 -10.40 -6.18
C ARG A 59 -14.79 -9.08 -6.62
N ARG A 60 -14.01 -8.11 -7.09
CA ARG A 60 -14.45 -6.77 -7.51
C ARG A 60 -13.71 -6.31 -8.76
N PRO A 61 -14.04 -6.84 -9.96
CA PRO A 61 -13.29 -6.55 -11.19
C PRO A 61 -13.25 -5.07 -11.59
N HIS A 62 -14.28 -4.31 -11.22
CA HIS A 62 -14.38 -2.87 -11.51
C HIS A 62 -13.64 -1.98 -10.49
N ASN A 63 -13.17 -2.54 -9.39
CA ASN A 63 -12.42 -1.81 -8.39
C ASN A 63 -10.91 -2.00 -8.63
N ARG A 64 -10.20 -0.90 -8.85
CA ARG A 64 -8.75 -0.90 -9.13
C ARG A 64 -7.89 -1.24 -7.91
N PHE A 65 -8.51 -1.37 -6.73
CA PHE A 65 -7.78 -1.62 -5.49
C PHE A 65 -6.99 -2.95 -5.53
N GLY A 66 -7.57 -4.02 -6.07
CA GLY A 66 -6.87 -5.30 -6.24
C GLY A 66 -5.65 -5.19 -7.15
N ALA A 67 -5.76 -4.42 -8.24
CA ALA A 67 -4.63 -4.15 -9.13
C ALA A 67 -3.50 -3.38 -8.43
N LEU A 68 -3.84 -2.37 -7.60
CA LEU A 68 -2.85 -1.63 -6.82
C LEU A 68 -2.12 -2.55 -5.82
N MET A 69 -2.85 -3.39 -5.09
CA MET A 69 -2.25 -4.38 -4.18
C MET A 69 -1.28 -5.33 -4.90
N THR A 70 -1.71 -5.87 -6.04
CA THR A 70 -0.85 -6.73 -6.87
C THR A 70 0.38 -5.96 -7.35
N GLY A 71 0.23 -4.70 -7.76
CA GLY A 71 1.33 -3.82 -8.13
C GLY A 71 2.33 -3.58 -7.01
N VAL A 72 1.87 -3.41 -5.76
CA VAL A 72 2.76 -3.33 -4.58
C VAL A 72 3.59 -4.59 -4.44
N GLY A 73 2.97 -5.78 -4.58
CA GLY A 73 3.69 -7.05 -4.48
C GLY A 73 4.77 -7.22 -5.55
N PHE A 74 4.48 -6.84 -6.80
CA PHE A 74 5.47 -6.87 -7.89
C PHE A 74 6.59 -5.85 -7.66
N ALA A 75 6.27 -4.62 -7.23
CA ALA A 75 7.29 -3.62 -6.91
C ALA A 75 8.17 -4.05 -5.72
N TRP A 76 7.60 -4.75 -4.75
CA TRP A 76 8.36 -5.38 -3.68
C TRP A 76 9.35 -6.42 -4.20
N PHE A 77 8.94 -7.28 -5.13
CA PHE A 77 9.87 -8.23 -5.75
C PHE A 77 10.98 -7.54 -6.55
N LEU A 78 10.71 -6.38 -7.17
CA LEU A 78 11.75 -5.61 -7.86
C LEU A 78 12.81 -5.07 -6.89
N SER A 79 12.44 -4.77 -5.64
CA SER A 79 13.44 -4.36 -4.63
C SER A 79 14.44 -5.47 -4.31
N ALA A 80 14.09 -6.75 -4.52
CA ALA A 80 15.01 -7.87 -4.32
C ALA A 80 16.20 -7.90 -5.31
N LEU A 81 16.16 -7.11 -6.37
CA LEU A 81 17.30 -6.94 -7.26
C LEU A 81 18.51 -6.33 -6.55
N THR A 82 18.31 -5.68 -5.39
CA THR A 82 19.39 -5.21 -4.51
C THR A 82 20.23 -6.34 -3.92
N GLU A 83 19.77 -7.58 -3.98
CA GLU A 83 20.51 -8.75 -3.51
C GLU A 83 21.39 -9.38 -4.60
N SER A 84 21.39 -8.83 -5.81
CA SER A 84 22.20 -9.34 -6.91
C SER A 84 23.67 -8.96 -6.74
N ASN A 85 24.57 -9.88 -7.03
CA ASN A 85 26.02 -9.62 -7.12
C ASN A 85 26.43 -9.00 -8.47
N ASP A 86 25.49 -8.86 -9.44
CA ASP A 86 25.74 -8.17 -10.70
C ASP A 86 25.53 -6.66 -10.54
N PRO A 87 26.52 -5.80 -10.86
CA PRO A 87 26.44 -4.35 -10.67
C PRO A 87 25.25 -3.67 -11.36
N TRP A 88 24.86 -4.12 -12.58
CA TRP A 88 23.75 -3.53 -13.32
C TRP A 88 22.40 -3.86 -12.68
N VAL A 89 22.23 -5.14 -12.27
CA VAL A 89 21.01 -5.61 -11.62
C VAL A 89 20.89 -4.99 -10.23
N TYR A 90 21.98 -4.92 -9.48
CA TYR A 90 22.06 -4.26 -8.18
C TYR A 90 21.66 -2.79 -8.26
N THR A 91 22.31 -2.02 -9.16
CA THR A 91 22.01 -0.60 -9.35
C THR A 91 20.52 -0.38 -9.71
N LEU A 92 19.98 -1.20 -10.61
CA LEU A 92 18.55 -1.16 -10.96
C LEU A 92 17.67 -1.46 -9.74
N GLY A 93 18.07 -2.41 -8.90
CA GLY A 93 17.38 -2.74 -7.66
C GLY A 93 17.33 -1.57 -6.68
N VAL A 94 18.46 -0.94 -6.43
CA VAL A 94 18.56 0.24 -5.55
C VAL A 94 17.71 1.39 -6.10
N TYR A 95 17.75 1.63 -7.42
CA TYR A 95 16.96 2.67 -8.08
C TYR A 95 15.45 2.43 -7.99
N LEU A 96 14.98 1.20 -8.22
CA LEU A 96 13.57 0.85 -8.16
C LEU A 96 13.06 0.57 -6.74
N GLY A 97 13.97 0.39 -5.79
CA GLY A 97 13.65 0.05 -4.41
C GLY A 97 12.55 0.89 -3.78
N PRO A 98 12.58 2.23 -3.85
CA PRO A 98 11.57 3.09 -3.23
C PRO A 98 10.16 2.98 -3.85
N LEU A 99 10.02 2.39 -5.05
CA LEU A 99 8.77 2.38 -5.81
C LEU A 99 7.62 1.67 -5.06
N TYR A 100 7.90 0.59 -4.32
CA TYR A 100 6.86 -0.10 -3.56
C TYR A 100 6.26 0.78 -2.46
N LEU A 101 7.05 1.69 -1.85
CA LEU A 101 6.56 2.61 -0.82
C LEU A 101 5.57 3.63 -1.40
N VAL A 102 5.87 4.17 -2.60
CA VAL A 102 4.96 5.09 -3.30
C VAL A 102 3.65 4.38 -3.66
N LEU A 103 3.74 3.13 -4.14
CA LEU A 103 2.57 2.31 -4.44
C LEU A 103 1.75 1.99 -3.19
N VAL A 104 2.39 1.76 -2.03
CA VAL A 104 1.69 1.60 -0.74
C VAL A 104 0.96 2.89 -0.36
N GLY A 105 1.60 4.04 -0.45
CA GLY A 105 0.96 5.34 -0.22
C GLY A 105 -0.25 5.55 -1.14
N HIS A 106 -0.11 5.22 -2.43
CA HIS A 106 -1.20 5.25 -3.40
C HIS A 106 -2.34 4.31 -2.99
N MET A 107 -2.04 3.09 -2.62
CA MET A 107 -3.01 2.09 -2.18
C MET A 107 -3.76 2.54 -0.93
N LEU A 108 -3.06 3.09 0.08
CA LEU A 108 -3.66 3.60 1.32
C LEU A 108 -4.66 4.74 1.03
N LEU A 109 -4.28 5.71 0.19
CA LEU A 109 -5.16 6.84 -0.18
C LEU A 109 -6.32 6.40 -1.08
N ALA A 110 -6.11 5.40 -1.94
CA ALA A 110 -7.14 4.87 -2.82
C ALA A 110 -8.15 3.94 -2.12
N PHE A 111 -7.88 3.47 -0.89
CA PHE A 111 -8.80 2.59 -0.17
C PHE A 111 -10.07 3.34 0.27
N PRO A 112 -11.28 2.77 0.17
CA PRO A 112 -11.62 1.45 -0.37
C PRO A 112 -12.01 1.47 -1.87
N SER A 113 -12.11 2.63 -2.52
CA SER A 113 -12.65 2.81 -3.87
C SER A 113 -11.68 2.38 -4.99
N GLY A 114 -10.39 2.26 -4.68
CA GLY A 114 -9.32 2.02 -5.66
C GLY A 114 -9.01 3.25 -6.53
N ARG A 115 -9.43 4.45 -6.12
CA ARG A 115 -9.22 5.72 -6.83
C ARG A 115 -8.79 6.82 -5.87
N LEU A 116 -7.95 7.73 -6.37
CA LEU A 116 -7.61 8.96 -5.66
C LEU A 116 -8.72 9.99 -5.89
N GLU A 117 -9.50 10.27 -4.85
CA GLU A 117 -10.72 11.09 -4.93
C GLU A 117 -10.42 12.59 -4.92
N THR A 118 -9.35 13.00 -4.23
CA THR A 118 -8.99 14.42 -4.07
C THR A 118 -7.79 14.82 -4.92
N THR A 119 -7.74 16.08 -5.36
CA THR A 119 -6.58 16.64 -6.06
C THR A 119 -5.33 16.56 -5.19
N ALA A 120 -5.42 16.87 -3.88
CA ALA A 120 -4.30 16.76 -2.96
C ALA A 120 -3.70 15.35 -2.90
N ALA A 121 -4.55 14.29 -2.92
CA ALA A 121 -4.06 12.91 -2.98
C ALA A 121 -3.38 12.59 -4.30
N ARG A 122 -3.91 13.09 -5.42
CA ARG A 122 -3.30 12.90 -6.76
C ARG A 122 -1.96 13.61 -6.84
N THR A 123 -1.87 14.85 -6.37
CA THR A 123 -0.63 15.63 -6.35
C THR A 123 0.43 14.97 -5.49
N LEU A 124 0.08 14.52 -4.28
CA LEU A 124 1.00 13.82 -3.38
C LEU A 124 1.59 12.58 -4.08
N ILE A 125 0.74 11.74 -4.65
CA ILE A 125 1.19 10.51 -5.32
C ILE A 125 1.99 10.80 -6.58
N ALA A 126 1.63 11.83 -7.35
CA ALA A 126 2.40 12.25 -8.52
C ALA A 126 3.81 12.73 -8.14
N ILE A 127 3.93 13.53 -7.05
CA ILE A 127 5.23 13.96 -6.53
C ILE A 127 6.02 12.75 -6.01
N GLY A 128 5.37 11.79 -5.34
CA GLY A 128 6.04 10.57 -4.88
C GLY A 128 6.64 9.73 -6.02
N TYR A 129 5.91 9.55 -7.13
CA TYR A 129 6.47 8.89 -8.32
C TYR A 129 7.57 9.70 -8.98
N LEU A 130 7.43 11.05 -9.02
CA LEU A 130 8.46 11.95 -9.57
C LEU A 130 9.75 11.85 -8.74
N ASP A 131 9.62 11.87 -7.42
CA ASP A 131 10.74 11.72 -6.49
C ASP A 131 11.43 10.37 -6.66
N ALA A 132 10.68 9.27 -6.60
CA ALA A 132 11.21 7.92 -6.71
C ALA A 132 11.84 7.60 -8.08
N LEU A 133 11.43 8.27 -9.17
CA LEU A 133 11.90 7.93 -10.52
C LEU A 133 12.78 8.99 -11.15
N LEU A 134 12.69 10.26 -10.75
CA LEU A 134 13.42 11.34 -11.41
C LEU A 134 14.34 12.12 -10.47
N VAL A 135 13.88 12.47 -9.27
CA VAL A 135 14.67 13.33 -8.36
C VAL A 135 15.91 12.61 -7.87
N GLN A 136 15.82 11.31 -7.59
CA GLN A 136 16.98 10.53 -7.17
C GLN A 136 17.92 10.11 -8.33
N LEU A 137 17.50 10.24 -9.60
CA LEU A 137 18.29 9.77 -10.75
C LEU A 137 19.69 10.38 -10.83
N PRO A 138 19.89 11.72 -10.62
CA PRO A 138 21.22 12.31 -10.64
C PRO A 138 22.19 11.72 -9.60
N TYR A 139 21.70 11.26 -8.45
CA TYR A 139 22.52 10.57 -7.44
C TYR A 139 23.25 9.36 -8.05
N PHE A 140 22.57 8.56 -8.86
CA PHE A 140 23.16 7.37 -9.50
C PHE A 140 24.22 7.71 -10.56
N PHE A 141 24.09 8.84 -11.24
CA PHE A 141 25.07 9.27 -12.25
C PHE A 141 26.29 9.96 -11.66
N LEU A 142 26.14 10.56 -10.47
CA LEU A 142 27.17 11.34 -9.82
C LEU A 142 27.92 10.60 -8.70
N ASN A 143 27.50 9.38 -8.36
CA ASN A 143 28.10 8.60 -7.30
C ASN A 143 28.62 7.26 -7.81
N GLY A 144 29.92 7.06 -7.71
CA GLY A 144 30.54 5.78 -8.07
C GLY A 144 30.24 4.65 -7.10
N ASP A 145 29.93 4.98 -5.83
CA ASP A 145 29.61 4.01 -4.79
C ASP A 145 28.25 4.33 -4.17
N ILE A 146 27.28 3.45 -4.47
CA ILE A 146 25.92 3.50 -3.88
C ILE A 146 25.75 2.41 -2.81
N SER A 147 26.83 1.64 -2.55
CA SER A 147 26.82 0.53 -1.61
C SER A 147 27.01 1.06 -0.20
N GLY A 148 26.18 0.61 0.68
CA GLY A 148 26.36 0.89 2.10
C GLY A 148 27.17 -0.17 2.85
N THR A 149 27.74 -1.17 2.15
CA THR A 149 28.47 -2.29 2.72
C THR A 149 29.70 -2.59 1.87
N ASP A 150 30.79 -3.00 2.49
CA ASP A 150 32.07 -3.27 1.84
C ASP A 150 32.04 -4.39 0.76
N HIS A 151 30.96 -5.15 0.68
CA HIS A 151 30.82 -6.32 -0.20
C HIS A 151 29.75 -6.15 -1.28
N ALA A 152 29.01 -5.04 -1.28
CA ALA A 152 27.99 -4.80 -2.30
C ALA A 152 28.61 -4.36 -3.63
N PRO A 153 27.96 -4.65 -4.77
CA PRO A 153 28.45 -4.26 -6.08
C PRO A 153 28.57 -2.74 -6.25
N ALA A 154 29.55 -2.31 -7.02
CA ALA A 154 29.71 -0.92 -7.40
C ALA A 154 28.52 -0.42 -8.26
N ASN A 155 28.30 0.89 -8.29
CA ASN A 155 27.30 1.50 -9.13
C ASN A 155 27.64 1.36 -10.62
N ALA A 156 26.82 0.66 -11.37
CA ALA A 156 27.02 0.50 -12.82
C ALA A 156 26.66 1.74 -13.64
N TRP A 157 25.93 2.71 -13.07
CA TRP A 157 25.49 3.92 -13.77
C TRP A 157 26.35 5.15 -13.46
N GLY A 158 27.33 5.05 -12.58
CA GLY A 158 28.24 6.14 -12.24
C GLY A 158 29.03 6.61 -13.46
N ILE A 159 28.81 7.86 -13.89
CA ILE A 159 29.48 8.49 -15.04
C ILE A 159 30.55 9.46 -14.55
N ILE A 160 30.24 10.20 -13.50
CA ILE A 160 31.08 11.24 -12.90
C ILE A 160 31.16 10.95 -11.41
N ASP A 161 32.36 10.85 -10.87
CA ASP A 161 32.55 10.68 -9.43
C ASP A 161 32.59 12.07 -8.76
N ASN A 162 31.43 12.51 -8.30
CA ASN A 162 31.25 13.76 -7.55
C ASN A 162 30.32 13.50 -6.35
N PRO A 163 30.84 12.90 -5.28
CA PRO A 163 30.04 12.48 -4.13
C PRO A 163 29.38 13.65 -3.40
N ASP A 164 29.99 14.83 -3.39
CA ASP A 164 29.40 16.02 -2.74
C ASP A 164 28.10 16.45 -3.44
N SER A 165 28.12 16.50 -4.78
CA SER A 165 26.91 16.81 -5.56
C SER A 165 25.87 15.69 -5.48
N ALA A 166 26.30 14.43 -5.51
CA ALA A 166 25.41 13.28 -5.35
C ALA A 166 24.68 13.32 -4.01
N GLN A 167 25.41 13.65 -2.94
CA GLN A 167 24.87 13.80 -1.59
C GLN A 167 23.75 14.88 -1.51
N VAL A 168 23.88 15.97 -2.24
CA VAL A 168 22.83 17.01 -2.30
C VAL A 168 21.54 16.44 -2.86
N PHE A 169 21.61 15.69 -3.97
CA PHE A 169 20.42 15.06 -4.56
C PHE A 169 19.80 14.00 -3.66
N ALA A 170 20.61 13.17 -3.01
CA ALA A 170 20.13 12.19 -2.03
C ALA A 170 19.42 12.88 -0.86
N THR A 171 20.00 13.96 -0.32
CA THR A 171 19.40 14.73 0.79
C THR A 171 18.09 15.38 0.36
N VAL A 172 18.03 15.96 -0.84
CA VAL A 172 16.79 16.56 -1.38
C VAL A 172 15.71 15.50 -1.51
N ALA A 173 16.00 14.35 -2.13
CA ALA A 173 15.05 13.26 -2.27
C ALA A 173 14.56 12.76 -0.89
N GLN A 174 15.46 12.61 0.08
CA GLN A 174 15.12 12.21 1.44
C GLN A 174 14.21 13.21 2.14
N LEU A 175 14.47 14.51 2.01
CA LEU A 175 13.63 15.56 2.58
C LEU A 175 12.24 15.58 1.93
N VAL A 176 12.16 15.40 0.61
CA VAL A 176 10.90 15.28 -0.11
C VAL A 176 10.14 14.07 0.40
N ALA A 177 10.77 12.91 0.54
CA ALA A 177 10.13 11.70 1.06
C ALA A 177 9.56 11.90 2.46
N VAL A 178 10.30 12.54 3.38
CA VAL A 178 9.82 12.87 4.74
C VAL A 178 8.58 13.76 4.69
N VAL A 179 8.61 14.82 3.87
CA VAL A 179 7.45 15.71 3.70
C VAL A 179 6.24 14.95 3.13
N LEU A 180 6.47 14.07 2.15
CA LEU A 180 5.41 13.26 1.57
C LEU A 180 4.80 12.27 2.57
N ILE A 181 5.60 11.64 3.42
CA ILE A 181 5.14 10.76 4.50
C ILE A 181 4.25 11.54 5.47
N PHE A 182 4.69 12.72 5.90
CA PHE A 182 3.89 13.55 6.78
C PHE A 182 2.58 14.01 6.12
N TRP A 183 2.63 14.45 4.86
CA TRP A 183 1.44 14.84 4.10
C TRP A 183 0.48 13.67 3.90
N LEU A 184 0.99 12.47 3.61
CA LEU A 184 0.19 11.24 3.54
C LEU A 184 -0.55 10.98 4.86
N ALA A 185 0.14 11.09 6.00
CA ALA A 185 -0.46 10.91 7.32
C ALA A 185 -1.61 11.92 7.56
N VAL A 186 -1.40 13.20 7.21
CA VAL A 186 -2.43 14.24 7.32
C VAL A 186 -3.64 13.92 6.45
N LEU A 187 -3.43 13.48 5.19
CA LEU A 187 -4.54 13.13 4.29
C LEU A 187 -5.32 11.92 4.80
N LEU A 188 -4.65 10.89 5.31
CA LEU A 188 -5.29 9.72 5.91
C LEU A 188 -6.11 10.10 7.15
N PHE A 189 -5.58 10.97 8.00
CA PHE A 189 -6.30 11.48 9.16
C PHE A 189 -7.54 12.29 8.77
N ARG A 190 -7.42 13.19 7.78
CA ARG A 190 -8.57 13.92 7.23
C ARG A 190 -9.61 12.99 6.64
N LYS A 191 -9.19 12.00 5.87
CA LYS A 191 -10.08 10.99 5.29
C LYS A 191 -10.87 10.23 6.37
N ARG A 192 -10.21 9.87 7.49
CA ARG A 192 -10.86 9.25 8.64
C ARG A 192 -11.89 10.16 9.31
N LYS A 193 -11.61 11.47 9.43
CA LYS A 193 -12.55 12.42 10.05
C LYS A 193 -13.88 12.54 9.27
N VAL A 194 -13.82 12.53 7.96
CA VAL A 194 -14.99 12.67 7.07
C VAL A 194 -15.73 11.33 6.88
N ALA A 195 -15.09 10.20 7.14
CA ALA A 195 -15.68 8.87 6.95
C ALA A 195 -16.83 8.61 7.91
N THR A 196 -17.89 7.93 7.43
CA THR A 196 -19.02 7.48 8.23
C THR A 196 -18.59 6.42 9.28
N PRO A 197 -19.34 6.21 10.40
CA PRO A 197 -18.99 5.23 11.41
C PRO A 197 -18.71 3.81 10.88
N PRO A 198 -19.51 3.24 9.95
CA PRO A 198 -19.20 1.94 9.34
C PRO A 198 -17.91 1.95 8.54
N GLN A 199 -17.65 3.03 7.76
CA GLN A 199 -16.42 3.19 6.99
C GLN A 199 -15.20 3.32 7.90
N ARG A 200 -15.30 4.05 9.03
CA ARG A 200 -14.21 4.16 10.03
C ARG A 200 -13.82 2.81 10.60
N ARG A 201 -14.81 1.96 10.94
CA ARG A 201 -14.56 0.60 11.46
C ARG A 201 -13.86 -0.29 10.43
N ALA A 202 -14.26 -0.20 9.16
CA ALA A 202 -13.65 -0.95 8.07
C ALA A 202 -12.22 -0.46 7.73
N MET A 203 -11.99 0.86 7.83
CA MET A 203 -10.69 1.47 7.55
C MET A 203 -9.70 1.35 8.73
N ALA A 204 -10.19 1.07 9.96
CA ALA A 204 -9.34 1.08 11.15
C ALA A 204 -8.11 0.15 11.06
N PRO A 205 -8.22 -1.14 10.66
CA PRO A 205 -7.05 -2.01 10.56
C PRO A 205 -6.00 -1.46 9.59
N VAL A 206 -6.46 -0.99 8.43
CA VAL A 206 -5.61 -0.43 7.37
C VAL A 206 -4.91 0.84 7.81
N LEU A 207 -5.65 1.73 8.49
CA LEU A 207 -5.09 2.99 9.01
C LEU A 207 -4.04 2.74 10.10
N TRP A 208 -4.30 1.82 11.03
CA TRP A 208 -3.37 1.52 12.11
C TRP A 208 -2.08 0.88 11.60
N THR A 209 -2.17 -0.09 10.67
CA THR A 209 -0.98 -0.67 10.04
C THR A 209 -0.25 0.34 9.17
N GLY A 210 -0.98 1.21 8.44
CA GLY A 210 -0.39 2.31 7.69
C GLY A 210 0.34 3.32 8.59
N VAL A 211 -0.25 3.73 9.72
CA VAL A 211 0.40 4.61 10.70
C VAL A 211 1.62 3.93 11.30
N ALA A 212 1.53 2.65 11.68
CA ALA A 212 2.68 1.91 12.20
C ALA A 212 3.83 1.87 11.19
N LEU A 213 3.54 1.60 9.92
CA LEU A 213 4.53 1.64 8.84
C LEU A 213 5.13 3.05 8.68
N MET A 214 4.31 4.09 8.70
CA MET A 214 4.79 5.48 8.65
C MET A 214 5.73 5.81 9.80
N CYS A 215 5.39 5.36 11.02
CA CYS A 215 6.25 5.57 12.18
C CYS A 215 7.59 4.84 12.04
N THR A 216 7.61 3.59 11.58
CA THR A 216 8.87 2.84 11.38
C THR A 216 9.73 3.49 10.28
N LEU A 217 9.14 3.94 9.18
CA LEU A 217 9.84 4.64 8.12
C LEU A 217 10.36 6.02 8.58
N ALA A 218 9.57 6.77 9.35
CA ALA A 218 9.99 8.06 9.89
C ALA A 218 11.17 7.89 10.86
N VAL A 219 11.16 6.88 11.73
CA VAL A 219 12.29 6.57 12.62
C VAL A 219 13.52 6.19 11.80
N ALA A 220 13.40 5.33 10.81
CA ALA A 220 14.51 4.97 9.94
C ALA A 220 15.08 6.20 9.20
N SER A 221 14.22 7.04 8.62
CA SER A 221 14.63 8.29 7.96
C SER A 221 15.33 9.27 8.89
N LEU A 222 14.88 9.36 10.15
CA LEU A 222 15.51 10.24 11.14
C LEU A 222 16.89 9.71 11.57
N GLN A 223 17.03 8.40 11.74
CA GLN A 223 18.32 7.78 12.03
C GLN A 223 19.33 8.08 10.92
N HIS A 224 18.94 7.97 9.64
CA HIS A 224 19.79 8.33 8.51
C HIS A 224 20.19 9.81 8.48
N LEU A 225 19.31 10.72 8.92
CA LEU A 225 19.64 12.15 9.00
C LEU A 225 20.61 12.48 10.15
N ILE A 226 20.58 11.70 11.24
CA ILE A 226 21.46 11.88 12.41
C ILE A 226 22.83 11.24 12.17
N ASP A 227 22.85 10.05 11.57
CA ASP A 227 24.07 9.30 11.22
C ASP A 227 24.61 9.67 9.83
N ALA A 228 24.68 10.96 9.53
CA ALA A 228 25.10 11.50 8.23
C ALA A 228 26.53 11.08 7.78
N SER A 229 27.29 10.38 8.64
CA SER A 229 28.59 9.80 8.31
C SER A 229 28.51 8.44 7.58
N ASN A 230 27.36 7.78 7.61
CA ASN A 230 27.12 6.48 6.96
C ASN A 230 25.77 6.52 6.25
N LEU A 231 25.72 7.12 5.06
CA LEU A 231 24.54 6.99 4.16
C LEU A 231 24.51 5.58 3.56
N THR A 232 24.56 4.61 4.42
CA THR A 232 24.24 3.25 4.08
C THR A 232 22.73 3.18 3.93
N VAL A 233 22.23 2.70 2.81
CA VAL A 233 20.84 2.28 2.65
C VAL A 233 20.67 1.12 3.63
N ALA A 234 20.48 1.45 4.93
CA ALA A 234 20.19 0.43 5.93
C ALA A 234 18.90 -0.27 5.45
N GLY A 235 19.01 -1.56 5.24
CA GLY A 235 17.87 -2.38 4.86
C GLY A 235 16.71 -2.18 5.83
N PRO A 236 15.47 -2.46 5.42
CA PRO A 236 14.30 -2.25 6.27
C PRO A 236 14.47 -3.04 7.57
N SER A 237 14.29 -2.38 8.71
CA SER A 237 14.36 -3.04 10.01
C SER A 237 13.36 -4.21 10.09
N VAL A 238 13.67 -5.26 10.84
CA VAL A 238 12.77 -6.42 11.05
C VAL A 238 11.37 -5.97 11.48
N ALA A 239 11.29 -4.93 12.32
CA ALA A 239 10.01 -4.36 12.73
C ALA A 239 9.21 -3.79 11.56
N SER A 240 9.86 -3.06 10.63
CA SER A 240 9.19 -2.53 9.44
C SER A 240 8.74 -3.64 8.48
N LEU A 241 9.52 -4.71 8.34
CA LEU A 241 9.14 -5.88 7.54
C LEU A 241 7.90 -6.58 8.11
N ILE A 242 7.84 -6.78 9.44
CA ILE A 242 6.68 -7.39 10.11
C ILE A 242 5.42 -6.52 9.91
N VAL A 243 5.54 -5.20 10.12
CA VAL A 243 4.43 -4.27 9.92
C VAL A 243 3.98 -4.27 8.45
N PHE A 244 4.93 -4.31 7.52
CA PHE A 244 4.65 -4.36 6.09
C PHE A 244 3.97 -5.67 5.69
N ALA A 245 4.42 -6.81 6.24
CA ALA A 245 3.79 -8.12 6.06
C ALA A 245 2.34 -8.17 6.58
N ALA A 246 2.03 -7.42 7.65
CA ALA A 246 0.67 -7.36 8.22
C ALA A 246 -0.31 -6.54 7.36
N LEU A 247 0.19 -5.64 6.51
CA LEU A 247 -0.63 -4.69 5.75
C LEU A 247 -1.65 -5.37 4.81
N PRO A 248 -1.31 -6.35 3.95
CA PRO A 248 -2.28 -7.02 3.08
C PRO A 248 -3.39 -7.73 3.88
N TRP A 249 -3.07 -8.30 5.03
CA TRP A 249 -4.04 -8.95 5.91
C TRP A 249 -4.98 -7.96 6.59
N ALA A 250 -4.48 -6.79 6.97
CA ALA A 250 -5.31 -5.69 7.47
C ALA A 250 -6.35 -5.24 6.43
N PHE A 251 -5.97 -5.21 5.14
CA PHE A 251 -6.90 -4.93 4.05
C PHE A 251 -7.96 -6.02 3.87
N VAL A 252 -7.57 -7.29 3.91
CA VAL A 252 -8.52 -8.41 3.86
C VAL A 252 -9.52 -8.33 5.02
N ILE A 253 -9.05 -8.10 6.24
CA ILE A 253 -9.90 -7.92 7.42
C ILE A 253 -10.84 -6.72 7.23
N GLY A 254 -10.34 -5.59 6.75
CA GLY A 254 -11.15 -4.41 6.44
C GLY A 254 -12.24 -4.70 5.41
N LEU A 255 -11.91 -5.39 4.33
CA LEU A 255 -12.87 -5.80 3.30
C LEU A 255 -13.93 -6.79 3.82
N LEU A 256 -13.56 -7.73 4.68
CA LEU A 256 -14.47 -8.68 5.29
C LEU A 256 -15.42 -7.97 6.28
N ARG A 257 -14.92 -7.08 7.12
CA ARG A 257 -15.75 -6.30 8.05
C ARG A 257 -16.83 -5.47 7.34
N THR A 258 -16.54 -4.94 6.14
CA THR A 258 -17.56 -4.21 5.37
C THR A 258 -18.72 -5.10 4.92
N ARG A 259 -18.53 -6.40 4.78
CA ARG A 259 -19.59 -7.35 4.41
C ARG A 259 -20.45 -7.75 5.60
N TYR A 260 -19.80 -8.05 6.74
CA TYR A 260 -20.52 -8.48 7.97
C TYR A 260 -21.41 -7.36 8.51
N SER A 261 -20.97 -6.11 8.48
CA SER A 261 -21.80 -4.99 8.93
C SER A 261 -23.05 -4.77 8.08
N ARG A 262 -23.03 -5.08 6.77
CA ARG A 262 -24.20 -5.01 5.91
C ARG A 262 -25.14 -6.19 6.11
N ALA A 263 -24.63 -7.39 6.31
CA ALA A 263 -25.43 -8.60 6.53
C ALA A 263 -26.10 -8.56 7.90
N GLY A 264 -25.40 -8.10 8.94
CA GLY A 264 -25.96 -7.91 10.29
C GLY A 264 -27.06 -6.86 10.32
N ALA A 265 -26.85 -5.72 9.65
CA ALA A 265 -27.85 -4.65 9.56
C ALA A 265 -29.16 -5.12 8.90
N VAL A 266 -29.07 -5.96 7.87
CA VAL A 266 -30.26 -6.54 7.21
C VAL A 266 -30.93 -7.60 8.13
N GLY A 267 -30.14 -8.41 8.83
CA GLY A 267 -30.65 -9.39 9.80
C GLY A 267 -31.41 -8.73 10.96
N ASP A 268 -30.80 -7.73 11.60
CA ASP A 268 -31.40 -6.93 12.67
C ASP A 268 -32.66 -6.18 12.19
N LEU A 269 -32.66 -5.70 10.94
CA LEU A 269 -33.83 -5.07 10.34
C LEU A 269 -35.00 -6.06 10.18
N VAL A 270 -34.73 -7.25 9.63
CA VAL A 270 -35.74 -8.30 9.45
C VAL A 270 -36.29 -8.76 10.80
N GLU A 271 -35.44 -8.92 11.82
CA GLU A 271 -35.85 -9.31 13.15
C GLU A 271 -36.73 -8.24 13.84
N ARG A 272 -36.38 -6.97 13.71
CA ARG A 272 -37.18 -5.83 14.22
C ARG A 272 -38.50 -5.69 13.49
N LEU A 273 -38.53 -5.86 12.17
CA LEU A 273 -39.76 -5.83 11.37
C LEU A 273 -40.71 -6.98 11.72
N ASN A 274 -40.17 -8.16 12.04
CA ASN A 274 -40.97 -9.30 12.49
C ASN A 274 -41.52 -9.14 13.91
N ALA A 275 -40.80 -8.40 14.78
CA ALA A 275 -41.15 -8.25 16.18
C ALA A 275 -42.17 -7.11 16.48
N GLN A 276 -42.22 -6.06 15.64
CA GLN A 276 -42.92 -4.82 15.97
C GLN A 276 -44.14 -4.47 15.07
N GLY A 277 -44.43 -5.25 14.02
CA GLY A 277 -45.46 -4.87 13.06
C GLY A 277 -45.11 -3.59 12.29
N VAL A 278 -45.45 -3.53 11.00
CA VAL A 278 -45.00 -2.47 10.08
C VAL A 278 -45.80 -1.18 10.25
N GLU A 279 -45.42 -0.29 11.16
CA GLU A 279 -45.81 1.12 11.09
C GLU A 279 -44.71 1.92 10.35
N GLY A 280 -45.11 2.85 9.44
CA GLY A 280 -44.17 3.51 8.50
C GLY A 280 -43.03 4.31 9.18
N GLU A 281 -43.26 4.89 10.35
CA GLU A 281 -42.26 5.61 11.13
C GLU A 281 -41.21 4.65 11.74
N SER A 282 -41.66 3.49 12.22
CA SER A 282 -40.73 2.47 12.78
C SER A 282 -39.83 1.84 11.69
N LEU A 283 -40.35 1.72 10.46
CA LEU A 283 -39.58 1.23 9.32
C LEU A 283 -38.48 2.22 8.88
N ARG A 284 -38.83 3.52 8.84
CA ARG A 284 -37.86 4.57 8.54
C ARG A 284 -36.73 4.60 9.55
N ASP A 285 -37.06 4.57 10.85
CA ASP A 285 -36.07 4.65 11.92
C ASP A 285 -35.20 3.40 11.96
N ALA A 286 -35.78 2.21 11.78
CA ALA A 286 -35.05 0.95 11.67
C ALA A 286 -34.12 0.93 10.45
N LEU A 287 -34.54 1.46 9.30
CA LEU A 287 -33.70 1.60 8.11
C LEU A 287 -32.61 2.67 8.29
N SER A 288 -32.93 3.80 8.92
CA SER A 288 -32.00 4.87 9.25
C SER A 288 -30.88 4.36 10.16
N ASP A 289 -31.22 3.59 11.19
CA ASP A 289 -30.27 2.97 12.11
C ASP A 289 -29.44 1.87 11.42
N ALA A 290 -30.07 0.99 10.64
CA ALA A 290 -29.42 -0.09 9.92
C ALA A 290 -28.44 0.41 8.85
N LEU A 291 -28.77 1.51 8.17
CA LEU A 291 -27.94 2.13 7.13
C LEU A 291 -26.96 3.17 7.72
N GLY A 292 -27.16 3.59 8.98
CA GLY A 292 -26.39 4.65 9.62
C GLY A 292 -26.60 6.01 8.98
N ASP A 293 -27.76 6.21 8.34
CA ASP A 293 -28.12 7.44 7.61
C ASP A 293 -29.37 8.08 8.23
N ARG A 294 -29.14 9.07 9.08
CA ARG A 294 -30.23 9.85 9.74
C ARG A 294 -31.00 10.75 8.79
N SER A 295 -30.52 10.95 7.57
CA SER A 295 -31.19 11.75 6.54
C SER A 295 -32.14 10.94 5.66
N LEU A 296 -32.29 9.64 5.92
CA LEU A 296 -33.14 8.74 5.14
C LEU A 296 -34.62 9.21 5.17
N THR A 297 -35.18 9.38 4.01
CA THR A 297 -36.60 9.59 3.80
C THR A 297 -37.20 8.41 3.03
N LEU A 298 -38.30 7.86 3.52
CA LEU A 298 -39.06 6.83 2.82
C LEU A 298 -40.16 7.48 2.02
N ALA A 299 -40.24 7.17 0.74
CA ALA A 299 -41.36 7.57 -0.11
C ALA A 299 -42.10 6.32 -0.58
N PHE A 300 -43.39 6.27 -0.32
CA PHE A 300 -44.24 5.16 -0.72
C PHE A 300 -45.01 5.52 -1.98
N TRP A 301 -45.11 4.61 -2.95
CA TRP A 301 -45.94 4.83 -4.12
C TRP A 301 -47.41 4.69 -3.76
N SER A 302 -48.15 5.77 -3.85
CA SER A 302 -49.61 5.79 -3.65
C SER A 302 -50.32 5.50 -4.96
N ARG A 303 -50.97 4.34 -5.05
CA ARG A 303 -51.75 3.96 -6.24
C ARG A 303 -52.94 4.87 -6.52
N GLY A 304 -53.49 5.54 -5.48
CA GLY A 304 -54.66 6.45 -5.63
C GLY A 304 -54.30 7.84 -6.11
N SER A 305 -53.04 8.29 -5.89
CA SER A 305 -52.58 9.62 -6.30
C SER A 305 -51.50 9.55 -7.40
N GLU A 306 -51.13 8.37 -7.85
CA GLU A 306 -50.09 8.12 -8.86
C GLU A 306 -48.80 8.91 -8.61
N ARG A 307 -48.43 9.08 -7.36
CA ARG A 307 -47.21 9.79 -6.93
C ARG A 307 -46.58 9.16 -5.69
N TYR A 308 -45.29 9.45 -5.46
CA TYR A 308 -44.61 9.12 -4.22
C TYR A 308 -45.09 10.08 -3.10
N VAL A 309 -45.40 9.53 -1.95
CA VAL A 309 -45.84 10.27 -0.74
C VAL A 309 -44.87 9.97 0.39
#